data_b8f1594aeeb3b30397f8377d07910c68
#
_entry.id   b8f1594aeeb3b30397f8377d07910c68
#
_cell.length_a   1.000
_cell.length_b   1.000
_cell.length_c   1.000
_cell.angle_alpha   90.00
_cell.angle_beta   90.00
_cell.angle_gamma   90.00
#
_symmetry.space_group_name_H-M   'P 1'
#
loop_
_entity.id
_entity.type
_entity.pdbx_description
1 polymer ?
#
loop_
_entity_poly.entity_id
_entity_poly.type
_entity_poly.pdbx_seq_one_letter_code
_entity_poly.pdbx_strand_id
1 'polypeptide(L)'
;RLVEGERFELFPAISLGWVISNEDFWTPLRSIVSFLKLRGSYGLVGSDDTGKSAGAAHFLYINDIKLDDLGYGTGPDGSVVAKGPSVSYYAVRNAHWERVKKFDIGIDMNLFNQLNIVFDYFHDKRDRILLKRGSFPRLLGYANAVPWSNIGKVDNRGIELAVNWRKKITNDLNMDLRFNLTYNKNKYIYKDEPDYPYVWQSETGKPLSNTIGYIAEGLFKDQADIEMSPSQDELGSTVMPGDIKYRDVNGDGKINSKDQVMISQYGNVPRIQYGIGLDMTYKSFDFGMFFNGSAQRTIMVSGIMPFRGDASTGDRNVMQFIANDYWSEANPNPDAKFPRLGITDSQVANNSVNSTYWMHNGRFIRFKTLELGYSFPYCRVYINGDNLAVWSPFKEWDPELSWNAYPLQRTINIGVQLKF
;
A
#
# COMPACT_ATOMS: atom_id res chain seq x y z
N ARG A 1 -0.03 -26.97 8.40
CA ARG A 1 -0.32 -26.23 7.16
C ARG A 1 -0.09 -27.10 5.93
N LEU A 2 0.99 -27.89 5.90
CA LEU A 2 1.36 -28.72 4.78
C LEU A 2 1.13 -30.21 5.07
N VAL A 3 0.87 -31.00 4.03
CA VAL A 3 0.69 -32.44 4.12
C VAL A 3 2.01 -33.14 4.50
N GLU A 4 1.91 -34.37 5.02
CA GLU A 4 3.09 -35.19 5.26
C GLU A 4 3.87 -35.41 3.96
N GLY A 5 5.19 -35.28 4.03
CA GLY A 5 6.07 -35.30 2.85
C GLY A 5 6.42 -33.89 2.30
N GLU A 6 5.57 -32.89 2.49
CA GLU A 6 5.79 -31.51 2.04
C GLU A 6 6.15 -30.55 3.19
N ARG A 7 6.28 -31.07 4.41
CA ARG A 7 6.55 -30.26 5.61
C ARG A 7 7.97 -29.72 5.71
N PHE A 8 8.89 -30.36 5.00
CA PHE A 8 10.31 -30.02 5.03
C PHE A 8 10.79 -29.74 3.61
N GLU A 9 11.44 -28.60 3.42
CA GLU A 9 12.13 -28.23 2.18
C GLU A 9 13.50 -27.63 2.53
N LEU A 10 14.48 -27.78 1.64
CA LEU A 10 15.82 -27.25 1.85
C LEU A 10 15.92 -25.84 1.25
N PHE A 11 16.37 -24.88 2.04
CA PHE A 11 16.55 -23.50 1.66
C PHE A 11 18.02 -23.09 1.75
N PRO A 12 18.88 -23.51 0.79
CA PRO A 12 20.29 -23.16 0.81
C PRO A 12 20.49 -21.69 0.54
N ALA A 13 21.50 -21.12 1.19
CA ALA A 13 21.95 -19.76 0.97
C ALA A 13 23.49 -19.70 1.01
N ILE A 14 24.04 -18.83 0.19
CA ILE A 14 25.45 -18.49 0.17
C ILE A 14 25.63 -16.98 0.25
N SER A 15 26.59 -16.54 1.01
CA SER A 15 26.97 -15.12 1.10
C SER A 15 28.48 -14.99 1.07
N LEU A 16 28.93 -13.93 0.40
CA LEU A 16 30.34 -13.56 0.29
C LEU A 16 30.49 -12.10 0.71
N GLY A 17 31.60 -11.80 1.34
CA GLY A 17 31.98 -10.43 1.70
C GLY A 17 33.48 -10.26 1.54
N TRP A 18 33.89 -9.18 0.87
CA TRP A 18 35.25 -8.83 0.67
C TRP A 18 35.55 -7.43 1.21
N VAL A 19 36.40 -7.34 2.21
CA VAL A 19 36.84 -6.07 2.78
C VAL A 19 38.02 -5.58 1.99
N ILE A 20 37.79 -4.92 0.89
CA ILE A 20 38.82 -4.43 -0.05
C ILE A 20 39.80 -3.49 0.64
N SER A 21 39.33 -2.68 1.59
CA SER A 21 40.15 -1.75 2.34
C SER A 21 41.20 -2.41 3.25
N ASN A 22 41.10 -3.74 3.47
CA ASN A 22 42.11 -4.48 4.25
C ASN A 22 43.29 -4.96 3.38
N GLU A 23 43.14 -4.93 2.05
CA GLU A 23 44.19 -5.37 1.13
C GLU A 23 45.33 -4.35 1.04
N ASP A 24 46.54 -4.84 0.80
CA ASP A 24 47.77 -4.00 0.73
C ASP A 24 47.72 -2.96 -0.39
N PHE A 25 47.13 -3.30 -1.54
CA PHE A 25 47.00 -2.40 -2.68
C PHE A 25 46.06 -1.21 -2.38
N TRP A 26 45.21 -1.29 -1.33
CA TRP A 26 44.30 -0.23 -0.92
C TRP A 26 44.97 0.84 -0.05
N THR A 27 46.17 0.57 0.46
CA THR A 27 46.88 1.46 1.39
C THR A 27 46.95 2.92 0.93
N PRO A 28 47.20 3.26 -0.34
CA PRO A 28 47.25 4.66 -0.80
C PRO A 28 45.90 5.38 -0.72
N LEU A 29 44.77 4.64 -0.75
CA LEU A 29 43.42 5.18 -0.74
C LEU A 29 42.78 5.25 0.65
N ARG A 30 43.40 4.66 1.69
CA ARG A 30 42.86 4.60 3.06
C ARG A 30 42.60 5.96 3.69
N SER A 31 43.33 6.99 3.28
CA SER A 31 43.09 8.36 3.79
C SER A 31 41.79 8.96 3.29
N ILE A 32 41.30 8.51 2.13
CA ILE A 32 40.03 8.97 1.52
C ILE A 32 38.93 7.95 1.80
N VAL A 33 39.16 6.68 1.43
CA VAL A 33 38.21 5.58 1.64
C VAL A 33 38.77 4.68 2.72
N SER A 34 38.46 5.00 3.97
CA SER A 34 38.99 4.32 5.16
C SER A 34 38.44 2.90 5.33
N PHE A 35 37.26 2.64 4.80
CA PHE A 35 36.63 1.31 4.78
C PHE A 35 35.87 1.13 3.49
N LEU A 36 36.05 -0.02 2.84
CA LEU A 36 35.26 -0.47 1.70
C LEU A 36 35.06 -1.98 1.79
N LYS A 37 33.80 -2.39 1.85
CA LYS A 37 33.37 -3.78 1.79
C LYS A 37 32.37 -3.98 0.69
N LEU A 38 32.61 -4.93 -0.19
CA LEU A 38 31.63 -5.48 -1.10
C LEU A 38 31.03 -6.74 -0.47
N ARG A 39 29.72 -6.89 -0.61
CA ARG A 39 29.00 -8.07 -0.15
C ARG A 39 27.97 -8.51 -1.17
N GLY A 40 27.73 -9.79 -1.21
CA GLY A 40 26.68 -10.35 -2.05
C GLY A 40 26.14 -11.62 -1.43
N SER A 41 24.88 -11.86 -1.62
CA SER A 41 24.20 -13.07 -1.19
C SER A 41 23.24 -13.58 -2.25
N TYR A 42 23.10 -14.90 -2.30
CA TYR A 42 22.08 -15.57 -3.07
C TYR A 42 21.54 -16.74 -2.25
N GLY A 43 20.23 -16.82 -2.11
CA GLY A 43 19.63 -17.88 -1.30
C GLY A 43 18.18 -18.14 -1.62
N LEU A 44 17.71 -19.28 -1.14
CA LEU A 44 16.31 -19.64 -1.13
C LEU A 44 15.75 -19.37 0.26
N VAL A 45 14.54 -18.81 0.31
CA VAL A 45 13.77 -18.63 1.54
C VAL A 45 12.38 -19.20 1.31
N GLY A 46 11.86 -19.93 2.28
CA GLY A 46 10.52 -20.52 2.25
C GLY A 46 9.54 -19.80 3.14
N SER A 47 8.27 -19.83 2.75
CA SER A 47 7.14 -19.45 3.60
C SER A 47 6.06 -20.51 3.51
N ASP A 48 5.52 -20.91 4.66
CA ASP A 48 4.34 -21.77 4.75
C ASP A 48 3.06 -20.96 4.97
N ASP A 49 3.15 -19.64 4.86
CA ASP A 49 2.00 -18.76 5.01
C ASP A 49 1.09 -18.85 3.77
N THR A 50 -0.15 -19.21 4.00
CA THR A 50 -1.14 -19.37 2.94
C THR A 50 -1.90 -18.08 2.62
N GLY A 51 -1.59 -16.98 3.33
CA GLY A 51 -2.31 -15.70 3.20
C GLY A 51 -3.76 -15.75 3.65
N LYS A 52 -4.21 -16.86 4.23
CA LYS A 52 -5.56 -17.01 4.77
C LYS A 52 -5.60 -16.69 6.26
N SER A 53 -6.75 -16.19 6.73
CA SER A 53 -7.04 -15.99 8.15
C SER A 53 -6.82 -17.29 8.96
N ALA A 54 -6.35 -17.17 10.18
CA ALA A 54 -5.76 -18.22 11.01
C ALA A 54 -6.52 -19.57 11.09
N GLY A 55 -7.85 -19.60 10.99
CA GLY A 55 -8.64 -20.81 11.08
C GLY A 55 -8.60 -21.71 9.82
N ALA A 56 -8.64 -21.11 8.63
CA ALA A 56 -8.67 -21.85 7.37
C ALA A 56 -7.27 -22.24 6.85
N ALA A 57 -6.21 -21.65 7.42
CA ALA A 57 -4.84 -21.83 6.97
C ALA A 57 -4.17 -23.12 7.42
N HIS A 58 -4.67 -23.74 8.51
CA HIS A 58 -3.94 -24.83 9.16
C HIS A 58 -4.17 -26.20 8.54
N PHE A 59 -5.29 -26.42 7.83
CA PHE A 59 -5.72 -27.73 7.36
C PHE A 59 -6.13 -27.71 5.87
N LEU A 60 -5.43 -26.94 5.05
CA LEU A 60 -5.71 -26.86 3.62
C LEU A 60 -5.68 -28.20 2.86
N TYR A 61 -5.01 -29.20 3.42
CA TYR A 61 -4.93 -30.56 2.86
C TYR A 61 -6.14 -31.45 3.22
N ILE A 62 -7.15 -30.90 3.93
CA ILE A 62 -8.40 -31.56 4.28
C ILE A 62 -9.54 -30.79 3.63
N ASN A 63 -10.55 -31.49 3.10
CA ASN A 63 -11.77 -30.82 2.61
C ASN A 63 -12.49 -30.15 3.78
N ASP A 64 -12.93 -28.92 3.55
CA ASP A 64 -13.80 -28.21 4.49
C ASP A 64 -15.24 -28.29 4.00
N ILE A 65 -16.08 -29.00 4.75
CA ILE A 65 -17.49 -29.21 4.43
C ILE A 65 -18.32 -28.62 5.57
N LYS A 66 -19.14 -27.63 5.25
CA LYS A 66 -20.17 -27.10 6.12
C LYS A 66 -21.44 -27.94 5.94
N LEU A 67 -22.01 -28.44 7.04
CA LEU A 67 -23.17 -29.33 6.98
C LEU A 67 -24.50 -28.57 6.88
N ASP A 68 -24.53 -27.31 7.25
CA ASP A 68 -25.74 -26.48 7.37
C ASP A 68 -25.49 -25.08 6.77
N ASP A 69 -25.24 -25.00 5.44
CA ASP A 69 -24.85 -23.77 4.77
C ASP A 69 -25.82 -23.44 3.61
N LEU A 70 -25.59 -23.99 2.44
CA LEU A 70 -26.39 -23.67 1.27
C LEU A 70 -27.80 -24.22 1.39
N GLY A 71 -28.80 -23.37 1.11
CA GLY A 71 -30.18 -23.74 1.11
C GLY A 71 -30.72 -23.95 -0.30
N TYR A 72 -31.67 -24.91 -0.43
CA TYR A 72 -32.50 -25.05 -1.59
C TYR A 72 -33.90 -24.47 -1.28
N GLY A 73 -34.32 -23.49 -2.08
CA GLY A 73 -35.63 -22.89 -1.94
C GLY A 73 -36.74 -23.84 -2.36
N THR A 74 -37.66 -24.15 -1.46
CA THR A 74 -38.81 -24.99 -1.69
C THR A 74 -40.10 -24.22 -1.43
N GLY A 75 -41.23 -24.73 -1.89
CA GLY A 75 -42.52 -24.04 -1.82
C GLY A 75 -42.85 -23.22 -3.07
N PRO A 76 -44.07 -22.73 -3.22
CA PRO A 76 -44.51 -22.03 -4.44
C PRO A 76 -43.76 -20.75 -4.76
N ASP A 77 -43.21 -20.10 -3.75
CA ASP A 77 -42.44 -18.85 -3.80
C ASP A 77 -40.95 -19.00 -3.42
N GLY A 78 -40.48 -20.24 -3.18
CA GLY A 78 -39.11 -20.49 -2.76
C GLY A 78 -38.76 -19.98 -1.35
N SER A 79 -39.77 -19.63 -0.55
CA SER A 79 -39.60 -19.03 0.78
C SER A 79 -39.07 -19.98 1.86
N VAL A 80 -39.31 -21.30 1.66
CA VAL A 80 -38.80 -22.32 2.58
C VAL A 80 -37.44 -22.78 2.14
N VAL A 81 -36.39 -22.36 2.84
CA VAL A 81 -35.01 -22.72 2.55
C VAL A 81 -34.59 -23.93 3.39
N ALA A 82 -34.45 -25.09 2.74
CA ALA A 82 -33.86 -26.27 3.35
C ALA A 82 -32.32 -26.18 3.22
N LYS A 83 -31.62 -25.99 4.35
CA LYS A 83 -30.18 -25.98 4.39
C LYS A 83 -29.57 -27.36 4.18
N GLY A 84 -28.40 -27.43 3.59
CA GLY A 84 -27.72 -28.68 3.28
C GLY A 84 -26.19 -28.54 3.31
N PRO A 85 -25.47 -29.63 3.07
CA PRO A 85 -24.03 -29.60 3.06
C PRO A 85 -23.48 -28.81 1.87
N SER A 86 -22.44 -28.00 2.14
CA SER A 86 -21.67 -27.31 1.10
C SER A 86 -20.19 -27.52 1.29
N VAL A 87 -19.43 -27.47 0.21
CA VAL A 87 -17.95 -27.55 0.26
C VAL A 87 -17.42 -26.11 0.27
N SER A 88 -16.76 -25.73 1.37
CA SER A 88 -16.10 -24.42 1.48
C SER A 88 -14.83 -24.36 0.65
N TYR A 89 -14.04 -25.44 0.67
CA TYR A 89 -12.87 -25.64 -0.20
C TYR A 89 -12.51 -27.12 -0.31
N TYR A 90 -11.92 -27.49 -1.42
CA TYR A 90 -11.33 -28.80 -1.64
C TYR A 90 -9.92 -28.88 -1.09
N ALA A 91 -9.53 -30.06 -0.60
CA ALA A 91 -8.20 -30.34 -0.12
C ALA A 91 -7.10 -30.00 -1.17
N VAL A 92 -6.12 -29.24 -0.78
CA VAL A 92 -4.92 -28.97 -1.57
C VAL A 92 -3.85 -30.01 -1.17
N ARG A 93 -3.91 -31.20 -1.77
CA ARG A 93 -3.06 -32.35 -1.39
C ARG A 93 -1.59 -32.17 -1.77
N ASN A 94 -1.29 -31.25 -2.69
CA ASN A 94 0.05 -30.94 -3.19
C ASN A 94 0.45 -29.47 -2.86
N ALA A 95 0.01 -28.98 -1.71
CA ALA A 95 0.47 -27.69 -1.24
C ALA A 95 1.95 -27.75 -0.85
N HIS A 96 2.76 -26.90 -1.46
CA HIS A 96 4.19 -26.76 -1.21
C HIS A 96 4.50 -25.45 -0.49
N TRP A 97 5.72 -25.33 0.01
CA TRP A 97 6.26 -24.06 0.45
C TRP A 97 6.23 -23.05 -0.67
N GLU A 98 5.82 -21.85 -0.35
CA GLU A 98 6.11 -20.66 -1.17
C GLU A 98 7.62 -20.41 -1.12
N ARG A 99 8.23 -20.14 -2.26
CA ARG A 99 9.68 -20.01 -2.36
C ARG A 99 10.07 -18.66 -2.93
N VAL A 100 11.08 -18.03 -2.31
CA VAL A 100 11.71 -16.80 -2.77
C VAL A 100 13.19 -17.06 -3.07
N LYS A 101 13.59 -16.78 -4.29
CA LYS A 101 15.01 -16.67 -4.70
C LYS A 101 15.43 -15.24 -4.45
N LYS A 102 16.28 -15.05 -3.44
CA LYS A 102 16.79 -13.74 -3.05
C LYS A 102 18.18 -13.53 -3.60
N PHE A 103 18.38 -12.44 -4.31
CA PHE A 103 19.70 -11.93 -4.71
C PHE A 103 19.88 -10.56 -4.08
N ASP A 104 21.02 -10.34 -3.46
CA ASP A 104 21.40 -9.09 -2.84
C ASP A 104 22.87 -8.80 -3.14
N ILE A 105 23.18 -7.55 -3.49
CA ILE A 105 24.53 -7.04 -3.62
C ILE A 105 24.60 -5.69 -2.93
N GLY A 106 25.62 -5.52 -2.09
CA GLY A 106 25.75 -4.31 -1.28
C GLY A 106 27.18 -3.80 -1.20
N ILE A 107 27.27 -2.53 -0.89
CA ILE A 107 28.50 -1.79 -0.67
C ILE A 107 28.40 -1.08 0.67
N ASP A 108 29.34 -1.38 1.57
CA ASP A 108 29.53 -0.66 2.81
C ASP A 108 30.80 0.16 2.69
N MET A 109 30.71 1.49 2.81
CA MET A 109 31.83 2.40 2.58
C MET A 109 31.91 3.47 3.67
N ASN A 110 33.12 3.75 4.12
CA ASN A 110 33.40 4.90 4.98
C ASN A 110 34.40 5.82 4.28
N LEU A 111 34.04 7.08 4.11
CA LEU A 111 34.86 8.11 3.54
C LEU A 111 35.37 9.05 4.65
N PHE A 112 36.68 9.34 4.63
CA PHE A 112 37.37 10.28 5.52
C PHE A 112 37.16 9.97 7.01
N ASN A 113 36.82 8.73 7.40
CA ASN A 113 36.41 8.33 8.75
C ASN A 113 35.20 9.12 9.30
N GLN A 114 34.38 9.71 8.44
CA GLN A 114 33.29 10.60 8.79
C GLN A 114 31.97 10.23 8.11
N LEU A 115 32.02 9.83 6.84
CA LEU A 115 30.85 9.58 6.01
C LEU A 115 30.68 8.09 5.77
N ASN A 116 29.69 7.49 6.40
CA ASN A 116 29.29 6.10 6.18
C ASN A 116 28.19 6.04 5.13
N ILE A 117 28.36 5.19 4.14
CA ILE A 117 27.40 4.93 3.08
C ILE A 117 27.19 3.42 3.02
N VAL A 118 25.93 3.00 3.11
CA VAL A 118 25.49 1.63 2.86
C VAL A 118 24.51 1.66 1.72
N PHE A 119 24.82 0.92 0.67
CA PHE A 119 23.98 0.80 -0.50
C PHE A 119 23.71 -0.66 -0.80
N ASP A 120 22.45 -1.01 -1.04
CA ASP A 120 22.01 -2.34 -1.42
C ASP A 120 21.14 -2.30 -2.66
N TYR A 121 21.36 -3.26 -3.54
CA TYR A 121 20.43 -3.65 -4.58
C TYR A 121 19.95 -5.06 -4.31
N PHE A 122 18.63 -5.25 -4.25
CA PHE A 122 18.01 -6.54 -4.08
C PHE A 122 17.09 -6.92 -5.23
N HIS A 123 16.98 -8.24 -5.49
CA HIS A 123 16.09 -8.80 -6.48
C HIS A 123 15.52 -10.12 -5.97
N ASP A 124 14.24 -10.11 -5.66
CA ASP A 124 13.49 -11.24 -5.13
C ASP A 124 12.57 -11.81 -6.22
N LYS A 125 12.76 -13.08 -6.56
CA LYS A 125 11.84 -13.82 -7.44
C LYS A 125 11.07 -14.82 -6.60
N ARG A 126 9.80 -14.54 -6.40
CA ARG A 126 8.89 -15.36 -5.63
C ARG A 126 8.12 -16.29 -6.56
N ASP A 127 8.14 -17.57 -6.30
CA ASP A 127 7.40 -18.60 -7.02
C ASP A 127 6.61 -19.49 -6.05
N ARG A 128 5.73 -20.34 -6.61
CA ARG A 128 4.85 -21.22 -5.84
C ARG A 128 3.93 -20.50 -4.85
N ILE A 129 3.52 -19.26 -5.16
CA ILE A 129 2.54 -18.55 -4.35
C ILE A 129 1.22 -19.30 -4.45
N LEU A 130 0.61 -19.60 -3.30
CA LEU A 130 -0.67 -20.28 -3.23
C LEU A 130 -1.79 -19.33 -3.65
N LEU A 131 -2.42 -19.61 -4.76
CA LEU A 131 -3.52 -18.81 -5.32
C LEU A 131 -4.74 -19.67 -5.60
N LYS A 132 -5.94 -19.07 -5.56
CA LYS A 132 -7.14 -19.63 -6.14
C LYS A 132 -6.98 -19.67 -7.65
N ARG A 133 -7.44 -20.79 -8.28
CA ARG A 133 -7.44 -20.94 -9.74
C ARG A 133 -8.45 -19.99 -10.38
N GLY A 134 -7.95 -18.88 -10.95
CA GLY A 134 -8.80 -17.90 -11.63
C GLY A 134 -9.38 -18.38 -12.94
N SER A 135 -8.66 -19.27 -13.65
CA SER A 135 -9.10 -19.91 -14.89
C SER A 135 -10.15 -21.02 -14.68
N PHE A 136 -10.52 -21.33 -13.42
CA PHE A 136 -11.47 -22.41 -13.15
C PHE A 136 -12.90 -21.99 -13.52
N PRO A 137 -13.61 -22.76 -14.38
CA PRO A 137 -14.92 -22.36 -14.89
C PRO A 137 -15.99 -22.31 -13.79
N ARG A 138 -16.60 -21.15 -13.60
CA ARG A 138 -17.70 -20.97 -12.62
C ARG A 138 -18.95 -21.79 -12.92
N LEU A 139 -19.16 -22.15 -14.21
CA LEU A 139 -20.28 -22.96 -14.66
C LEU A 139 -20.30 -24.37 -14.05
N LEU A 140 -19.19 -24.85 -13.51
CA LEU A 140 -19.12 -26.12 -12.79
C LEU A 140 -19.78 -26.11 -11.41
N GLY A 141 -20.40 -25.00 -11.01
CA GLY A 141 -21.13 -24.91 -9.74
C GLY A 141 -20.27 -24.78 -8.48
N TYR A 142 -18.95 -24.69 -8.62
CA TYR A 142 -18.00 -24.59 -7.49
C TYR A 142 -17.66 -23.15 -7.12
N ALA A 143 -18.61 -22.23 -7.19
CA ALA A 143 -18.37 -20.80 -7.00
C ALA A 143 -17.60 -20.47 -5.67
N ASN A 144 -17.86 -21.24 -4.62
CA ASN A 144 -17.22 -21.06 -3.32
C ASN A 144 -16.00 -21.97 -3.09
N ALA A 145 -15.93 -23.09 -3.80
CA ALA A 145 -14.91 -24.15 -3.62
C ALA A 145 -13.87 -24.19 -4.74
N VAL A 146 -13.52 -23.02 -5.30
CA VAL A 146 -12.48 -22.93 -6.34
C VAL A 146 -11.17 -23.51 -5.80
N PRO A 147 -10.53 -24.45 -6.52
CA PRO A 147 -9.28 -25.08 -6.09
C PRO A 147 -8.16 -24.06 -5.90
N TRP A 148 -7.30 -24.33 -4.93
CA TRP A 148 -6.06 -23.60 -4.70
C TRP A 148 -4.87 -24.34 -5.31
N SER A 149 -3.85 -23.60 -5.74
CA SER A 149 -2.62 -24.19 -6.28
C SER A 149 -1.44 -23.26 -6.10
N ASN A 150 -0.24 -23.83 -5.91
CA ASN A 150 1.03 -23.10 -5.76
C ASN A 150 1.60 -22.70 -7.13
N ILE A 151 0.99 -21.75 -7.80
CA ILE A 151 1.31 -21.38 -9.20
C ILE A 151 1.70 -19.91 -9.38
N GLY A 152 1.36 -19.03 -8.42
CA GLY A 152 1.62 -17.61 -8.53
C GLY A 152 3.12 -17.30 -8.57
N LYS A 153 3.49 -16.28 -9.36
CA LYS A 153 4.85 -15.78 -9.47
C LYS A 153 4.89 -14.27 -9.40
N VAL A 154 5.82 -13.74 -8.62
CA VAL A 154 6.04 -12.30 -8.41
C VAL A 154 7.52 -11.98 -8.54
N ASP A 155 7.82 -10.85 -9.15
CA ASP A 155 9.15 -10.26 -9.20
C ASP A 155 9.16 -9.00 -8.35
N ASN A 156 10.16 -8.84 -7.49
CA ASN A 156 10.34 -7.68 -6.65
C ASN A 156 11.80 -7.26 -6.64
N ARG A 157 12.09 -5.99 -6.89
CA ARG A 157 13.45 -5.45 -6.92
C ARG A 157 13.47 -4.03 -6.42
N GLY A 158 14.61 -3.64 -5.86
CA GLY A 158 14.75 -2.30 -5.33
C GLY A 158 16.17 -1.95 -4.94
N ILE A 159 16.29 -0.78 -4.38
CA ILE A 159 17.52 -0.26 -3.80
C ILE A 159 17.25 0.26 -2.39
N GLU A 160 18.23 0.14 -1.54
CA GLU A 160 18.30 0.74 -0.23
C GLU A 160 19.57 1.56 -0.10
N LEU A 161 19.46 2.74 0.48
CA LEU A 161 20.58 3.65 0.71
C LEU A 161 20.48 4.19 2.12
N ALA A 162 21.55 4.03 2.89
CA ALA A 162 21.72 4.69 4.17
C ALA A 162 23.03 5.50 4.17
N VAL A 163 22.92 6.75 4.56
CA VAL A 163 24.07 7.67 4.66
C VAL A 163 24.09 8.27 6.06
N ASN A 164 25.23 8.20 6.70
CA ASN A 164 25.46 8.83 7.99
C ASN A 164 26.77 9.62 7.92
N TRP A 165 26.67 10.92 8.08
CA TRP A 165 27.80 11.84 8.05
C TRP A 165 28.02 12.51 9.39
N ARG A 166 29.06 12.05 10.11
CA ARG A 166 29.49 12.62 11.38
C ARG A 166 30.68 13.50 11.15
N LYS A 167 30.55 14.78 11.47
CA LYS A 167 31.63 15.75 11.29
C LYS A 167 31.79 16.64 12.49
N LYS A 168 33.00 16.71 12.97
CA LYS A 168 33.43 17.76 13.88
C LYS A 168 33.79 18.98 13.04
N ILE A 169 32.92 20.00 13.03
CA ILE A 169 33.06 21.22 12.21
C ILE A 169 34.06 22.15 12.89
N THR A 170 33.94 22.34 14.21
CA THR A 170 34.89 23.05 15.06
C THR A 170 35.11 22.25 16.34
N ASN A 171 35.97 22.75 17.26
CA ASN A 171 36.16 22.08 18.55
C ASN A 171 34.89 21.97 19.36
N ASP A 172 33.98 22.91 19.20
CA ASP A 172 32.73 23.00 19.94
C ASP A 172 31.49 22.56 19.14
N LEU A 173 31.59 22.44 17.81
CA LEU A 173 30.46 22.12 16.93
C LEU A 173 30.63 20.75 16.29
N ASN A 174 29.76 19.83 16.65
CA ASN A 174 29.61 18.53 16.02
C ASN A 174 28.29 18.44 15.24
N MET A 175 28.30 17.72 14.13
CA MET A 175 27.14 17.50 13.28
C MET A 175 27.03 16.00 12.94
N ASP A 176 25.82 15.47 13.02
CA ASP A 176 25.44 14.14 12.53
C ASP A 176 24.28 14.30 11.55
N LEU A 177 24.52 14.05 10.26
CA LEU A 177 23.51 14.06 9.22
C LEU A 177 23.19 12.62 8.83
N ARG A 178 21.91 12.24 8.90
CA ARG A 178 21.40 10.91 8.56
C ARG A 178 20.42 11.00 7.40
N PHE A 179 20.61 10.14 6.42
CA PHE A 179 19.68 9.99 5.32
C PHE A 179 19.43 8.51 5.05
N ASN A 180 18.19 8.14 4.82
CA ASN A 180 17.82 6.83 4.32
C ASN A 180 16.84 6.95 3.17
N LEU A 181 16.91 6.00 2.25
CA LEU A 181 16.04 5.89 1.09
C LEU A 181 15.81 4.42 0.78
N THR A 182 14.55 4.03 0.62
CA THR A 182 14.17 2.74 0.06
C THR A 182 13.31 2.97 -1.19
N TYR A 183 13.66 2.33 -2.28
CA TYR A 183 12.87 2.25 -3.50
C TYR A 183 12.57 0.80 -3.83
N ASN A 184 11.30 0.48 -4.04
CA ASN A 184 10.84 -0.87 -4.31
C ASN A 184 9.89 -0.87 -5.51
N LYS A 185 10.06 -1.84 -6.42
CA LYS A 185 9.18 -2.07 -7.56
C LYS A 185 8.92 -3.56 -7.74
N ASN A 186 7.63 -3.93 -7.74
CA ASN A 186 7.18 -5.30 -7.93
C ASN A 186 6.22 -5.44 -9.10
N LYS A 187 6.00 -6.67 -9.55
CA LYS A 187 4.99 -7.02 -10.56
C LYS A 187 4.62 -8.50 -10.49
N TYR A 188 3.39 -8.80 -10.88
CA TYR A 188 3.00 -10.17 -11.19
C TYR A 188 3.72 -10.67 -12.44
N ILE A 189 4.40 -11.80 -12.32
CA ILE A 189 4.95 -12.53 -13.48
C ILE A 189 3.93 -13.54 -14.00
N TYR A 190 3.19 -14.13 -13.07
CA TYR A 190 2.12 -15.06 -13.37
C TYR A 190 1.06 -15.04 -12.28
N LYS A 191 -0.17 -14.88 -12.70
CA LYS A 191 -1.39 -15.05 -11.91
C LYS A 191 -2.35 -15.86 -12.74
N ASP A 192 -2.97 -16.89 -12.15
CA ASP A 192 -3.95 -17.71 -12.88
C ASP A 192 -5.23 -16.89 -13.07
N GLU A 193 -5.40 -16.36 -14.26
CA GLU A 193 -6.50 -15.45 -14.63
C GLU A 193 -7.40 -16.11 -15.67
N PRO A 194 -8.69 -15.79 -15.69
CA PRO A 194 -9.56 -16.19 -16.80
C PRO A 194 -9.15 -15.47 -18.09
N ASP A 195 -9.61 -15.99 -19.22
CA ASP A 195 -9.49 -15.29 -20.50
C ASP A 195 -10.38 -14.04 -20.46
N TYR A 196 -9.77 -12.91 -20.20
CA TYR A 196 -10.47 -11.63 -20.22
C TYR A 196 -10.67 -11.14 -21.65
N PRO A 197 -11.86 -10.57 -21.97
CA PRO A 197 -12.11 -10.03 -23.31
C PRO A 197 -11.21 -8.83 -23.65
N TYR A 198 -10.68 -8.15 -22.64
CA TYR A 198 -9.85 -6.96 -22.81
C TYR A 198 -8.52 -7.08 -22.06
N VAL A 199 -7.43 -6.72 -22.72
CA VAL A 199 -6.06 -6.82 -22.18
C VAL A 199 -5.86 -6.02 -20.89
N TRP A 200 -6.56 -4.89 -20.75
CA TRP A 200 -6.42 -4.05 -19.55
C TRP A 200 -7.00 -4.67 -18.28
N GLN A 201 -7.83 -5.69 -18.39
CA GLN A 201 -8.39 -6.42 -17.24
C GLN A 201 -7.37 -7.37 -16.60
N SER A 202 -6.38 -7.87 -17.35
CA SER A 202 -5.33 -8.74 -16.82
C SER A 202 -4.45 -8.00 -15.80
N GLU A 203 -4.11 -8.67 -14.71
CA GLU A 203 -3.18 -8.17 -13.68
C GLU A 203 -1.75 -8.66 -13.92
N THR A 204 -1.55 -9.69 -14.72
CA THR A 204 -0.23 -10.21 -15.09
C THR A 204 0.59 -9.10 -15.77
N GLY A 205 1.81 -8.89 -15.29
CA GLY A 205 2.69 -7.79 -15.72
C GLY A 205 2.49 -6.46 -14.97
N LYS A 206 1.39 -6.33 -14.21
CA LYS A 206 1.10 -5.13 -13.41
C LYS A 206 1.70 -5.23 -11.99
N PRO A 207 1.89 -4.10 -11.30
CA PRO A 207 2.31 -4.10 -9.90
C PRO A 207 1.28 -4.75 -8.99
N LEU A 208 1.74 -5.36 -7.87
CA LEU A 208 0.84 -5.98 -6.88
C LEU A 208 -0.07 -4.96 -6.22
N SER A 209 0.47 -3.77 -5.95
CA SER A 209 -0.26 -2.66 -5.33
C SER A 209 -0.53 -1.60 -6.39
N ASN A 210 -1.35 -1.92 -7.36
CA ASN A 210 -1.89 -0.96 -8.32
C ASN A 210 -3.30 -0.52 -7.89
N THR A 211 -3.83 0.50 -8.55
CA THR A 211 -5.20 0.95 -8.35
C THR A 211 -5.99 0.73 -9.64
N ILE A 212 -7.06 -0.05 -9.54
CA ILE A 212 -8.00 -0.31 -10.63
C ILE A 212 -9.28 0.48 -10.37
N GLY A 213 -9.85 1.07 -11.41
CA GLY A 213 -11.07 1.86 -11.31
C GLY A 213 -11.49 2.45 -12.65
N TYR A 214 -12.46 3.33 -12.60
CA TYR A 214 -13.03 4.03 -13.76
C TYR A 214 -12.30 5.35 -14.03
N ILE A 215 -12.26 5.75 -15.29
CA ILE A 215 -11.79 7.08 -15.68
C ILE A 215 -12.97 8.05 -15.59
N ALA A 216 -12.92 8.99 -14.65
CA ALA A 216 -13.92 10.03 -14.51
C ALA A 216 -13.67 11.16 -15.53
N GLU A 217 -14.74 11.69 -16.09
CA GLU A 217 -14.73 12.81 -17.07
C GLU A 217 -15.34 14.09 -16.49
N GLY A 218 -15.75 14.10 -15.23
CA GLY A 218 -16.37 15.21 -14.53
C GLY A 218 -17.70 14.82 -13.91
N LEU A 219 -18.59 15.80 -13.73
CA LEU A 219 -19.94 15.59 -13.22
C LEU A 219 -20.96 15.79 -14.34
N PHE A 220 -22.06 15.03 -14.32
CA PHE A 220 -23.18 15.29 -15.21
C PHE A 220 -23.79 16.67 -14.93
N LYS A 221 -23.96 17.46 -15.99
CA LYS A 221 -24.46 18.85 -15.88
C LYS A 221 -25.96 18.87 -15.67
N ASP A 222 -26.68 18.10 -16.47
CA ASP A 222 -28.14 18.07 -16.54
C ASP A 222 -28.62 16.71 -17.10
N GLN A 223 -29.94 16.59 -17.24
CA GLN A 223 -30.57 15.38 -17.75
C GLN A 223 -30.23 15.11 -19.22
N ALA A 224 -30.05 16.14 -20.02
CA ALA A 224 -29.68 16.00 -21.44
C ALA A 224 -28.25 15.43 -21.58
N ASP A 225 -27.33 15.82 -20.72
CA ASP A 225 -25.95 15.26 -20.68
C ASP A 225 -25.97 13.78 -20.31
N ILE A 226 -26.87 13.36 -19.40
CA ILE A 226 -27.05 11.94 -19.03
C ILE A 226 -27.55 11.15 -20.25
N GLU A 227 -28.60 11.63 -20.93
CA GLU A 227 -29.23 10.95 -22.08
C GLU A 227 -28.27 10.81 -23.28
N MET A 228 -27.33 11.72 -23.44
CA MET A 228 -26.33 11.67 -24.51
C MET A 228 -25.09 10.83 -24.15
N SER A 229 -24.99 10.35 -22.94
CA SER A 229 -23.81 9.63 -22.42
C SER A 229 -24.05 8.13 -22.35
N PRO A 230 -23.00 7.31 -22.29
CA PRO A 230 -23.11 5.88 -22.02
C PRO A 230 -23.87 5.61 -20.72
N SER A 231 -24.75 4.59 -20.71
CA SER A 231 -25.52 4.23 -19.51
C SER A 231 -24.61 3.78 -18.37
N GLN A 232 -24.86 4.26 -17.17
CA GLN A 232 -24.17 3.89 -15.94
C GLN A 232 -25.04 3.07 -14.98
N ASP A 233 -26.19 2.56 -15.42
CA ASP A 233 -27.16 1.84 -14.59
C ASP A 233 -26.58 0.60 -13.91
N GLU A 234 -25.60 -0.06 -14.55
CA GLU A 234 -24.92 -1.23 -14.00
C GLU A 234 -24.03 -0.92 -12.77
N LEU A 235 -23.81 0.37 -12.44
CA LEU A 235 -23.09 0.81 -11.24
C LEU A 235 -23.98 0.85 -9.98
N GLY A 236 -25.27 0.58 -10.11
CA GLY A 236 -26.17 0.27 -8.99
C GLY A 236 -26.95 1.44 -8.41
N SER A 237 -26.92 2.61 -9.05
CA SER A 237 -27.82 3.74 -8.72
C SER A 237 -28.40 4.37 -9.97
N THR A 238 -29.61 4.95 -9.84
CA THR A 238 -30.15 5.84 -10.89
C THR A 238 -29.27 7.07 -10.99
N VAL A 239 -28.75 7.33 -12.19
CA VAL A 239 -27.88 8.48 -12.46
C VAL A 239 -28.69 9.75 -12.46
N MET A 240 -28.18 10.77 -11.82
CA MET A 240 -28.79 12.10 -11.72
C MET A 240 -27.78 13.21 -12.03
N PRO A 241 -28.20 14.42 -12.38
CA PRO A 241 -27.30 15.56 -12.49
C PRO A 241 -26.44 15.72 -11.22
N GLY A 242 -25.16 16.03 -11.41
CA GLY A 242 -24.19 16.10 -10.31
C GLY A 242 -23.55 14.76 -9.91
N ASP A 243 -23.94 13.65 -10.50
CA ASP A 243 -23.24 12.38 -10.35
C ASP A 243 -21.98 12.35 -11.24
N ILE A 244 -21.02 11.50 -10.87
CA ILE A 244 -19.76 11.37 -11.62
C ILE A 244 -20.04 10.65 -12.95
N LYS A 245 -19.54 11.26 -14.05
CA LYS A 245 -19.57 10.72 -15.39
C LYS A 245 -18.30 9.94 -15.67
N TYR A 246 -18.43 8.73 -16.18
CA TYR A 246 -17.30 7.83 -16.47
C TYR A 246 -17.13 7.60 -17.97
N ARG A 247 -15.90 7.30 -18.35
CA ARG A 247 -15.52 6.97 -19.73
C ARG A 247 -15.89 5.53 -20.05
N ASP A 248 -16.56 5.34 -21.16
CA ASP A 248 -16.74 4.05 -21.83
C ASP A 248 -15.40 3.70 -22.53
N VAL A 249 -14.67 2.75 -21.95
CA VAL A 249 -13.34 2.37 -22.44
C VAL A 249 -13.42 1.37 -23.57
N ASN A 250 -14.43 0.51 -23.57
CA ASN A 250 -14.61 -0.53 -24.56
C ASN A 250 -15.52 -0.12 -25.73
N GLY A 251 -16.25 0.99 -25.59
CA GLY A 251 -17.13 1.57 -26.63
C GLY A 251 -18.44 0.81 -26.83
N ASP A 252 -18.94 0.08 -25.79
CA ASP A 252 -20.17 -0.70 -25.90
C ASP A 252 -21.44 0.09 -25.49
N GLY A 253 -21.31 1.37 -25.13
CA GLY A 253 -22.40 2.25 -24.74
C GLY A 253 -22.85 2.08 -23.28
N LYS A 254 -22.12 1.32 -22.47
CA LYS A 254 -22.42 1.04 -21.07
C LYS A 254 -21.18 1.13 -20.23
N ILE A 255 -21.32 1.63 -19.00
CA ILE A 255 -20.26 1.65 -18.01
C ILE A 255 -20.44 0.51 -17.04
N ASN A 256 -19.48 -0.42 -17.01
CA ASN A 256 -19.50 -1.60 -16.13
C ASN A 256 -18.09 -2.12 -15.84
N SER A 257 -17.97 -3.31 -15.27
CA SER A 257 -16.67 -3.89 -14.89
C SER A 257 -15.67 -4.04 -16.04
N LYS A 258 -16.12 -3.99 -17.30
CA LYS A 258 -15.24 -4.08 -18.47
C LYS A 258 -14.49 -2.79 -18.74
N ASP A 259 -14.98 -1.65 -18.20
CA ASP A 259 -14.37 -0.32 -18.33
C ASP A 259 -13.38 0.00 -17.23
N GLN A 260 -13.24 -0.91 -16.26
CA GLN A 260 -12.23 -0.76 -15.22
C GLN A 260 -10.84 -0.98 -15.78
N VAL A 261 -9.99 0.04 -15.62
CA VAL A 261 -8.59 0.04 -16.05
C VAL A 261 -7.66 0.29 -14.87
N MET A 262 -6.39 0.04 -15.06
CA MET A 262 -5.38 0.48 -14.10
C MET A 262 -5.24 2.00 -14.16
N ILE A 263 -5.92 2.72 -13.28
CA ILE A 263 -5.89 4.19 -13.19
C ILE A 263 -4.61 4.69 -12.52
N SER A 264 -3.94 3.88 -11.71
CA SER A 264 -2.60 4.16 -11.18
C SER A 264 -1.78 2.88 -11.06
N GLN A 265 -0.50 2.98 -11.45
CA GLN A 265 0.49 1.94 -11.17
C GLN A 265 0.94 1.91 -9.71
N TYR A 266 0.46 2.84 -8.88
CA TYR A 266 0.75 2.94 -7.46
C TYR A 266 -0.52 2.63 -6.68
N GLY A 267 -0.38 1.89 -5.58
CA GLY A 267 -1.44 1.69 -4.59
C GLY A 267 -1.19 2.56 -3.34
N ASN A 268 -1.80 2.17 -2.23
CA ASN A 268 -1.60 2.84 -0.94
C ASN A 268 -0.23 2.56 -0.31
N VAL A 269 0.47 1.51 -0.76
CA VAL A 269 1.84 1.20 -0.31
C VAL A 269 2.83 2.00 -1.16
N PRO A 270 3.63 2.90 -0.56
CA PRO A 270 4.56 3.72 -1.31
C PRO A 270 5.72 2.89 -1.87
N ARG A 271 6.19 3.22 -3.08
CA ARG A 271 7.41 2.62 -3.63
C ARG A 271 8.67 3.31 -3.14
N ILE A 272 8.57 4.58 -2.77
CA ILE A 272 9.68 5.38 -2.25
C ILE A 272 9.36 5.76 -0.82
N GLN A 273 10.29 5.47 0.09
CA GLN A 273 10.27 5.95 1.46
C GLN A 273 11.64 6.56 1.78
N TYR A 274 11.64 7.67 2.48
CA TYR A 274 12.89 8.36 2.84
C TYR A 274 12.78 9.05 4.20
N GLY A 275 13.95 9.20 4.82
CA GLY A 275 14.11 9.94 6.06
C GLY A 275 15.37 10.79 6.01
N ILE A 276 15.31 11.98 6.62
CA ILE A 276 16.44 12.90 6.73
C ILE A 276 16.47 13.41 8.17
N GLY A 277 17.59 13.16 8.87
CA GLY A 277 17.83 13.61 10.22
C GLY A 277 19.08 14.48 10.31
N LEU A 278 19.03 15.53 11.10
CA LEU A 278 20.19 16.34 11.44
C LEU A 278 20.23 16.52 12.94
N ASP A 279 21.35 16.11 13.56
CA ASP A 279 21.64 16.39 14.94
C ASP A 279 22.91 17.26 15.03
N MET A 280 22.88 18.25 15.88
CA MET A 280 24.01 19.17 16.09
C MET A 280 24.22 19.40 17.58
N THR A 281 25.47 19.48 17.98
CA THR A 281 25.85 19.91 19.33
C THR A 281 26.81 21.07 19.23
N TYR A 282 26.50 22.18 19.89
CA TYR A 282 27.35 23.34 19.97
C TYR A 282 27.55 23.74 21.44
N LYS A 283 28.71 23.44 22.01
CA LYS A 283 28.98 23.60 23.43
C LYS A 283 27.93 22.87 24.27
N SER A 284 27.12 23.66 25.03
CA SER A 284 26.04 23.13 25.86
C SER A 284 24.69 23.04 25.14
N PHE A 285 24.57 23.52 23.91
CA PHE A 285 23.36 23.41 23.10
C PHE A 285 23.34 22.11 22.30
N ASP A 286 22.19 21.49 22.24
CA ASP A 286 21.89 20.41 21.33
C ASP A 286 20.64 20.71 20.53
N PHE A 287 20.68 20.30 19.26
CA PHE A 287 19.63 20.48 18.29
C PHE A 287 19.44 19.18 17.53
N GLY A 288 18.20 18.76 17.37
CA GLY A 288 17.86 17.62 16.54
C GLY A 288 16.62 17.89 15.70
N MET A 289 16.64 17.48 14.44
CA MET A 289 15.45 17.50 13.59
C MET A 289 15.40 16.26 12.72
N PHE A 290 14.17 15.83 12.42
CA PHE A 290 13.92 14.67 11.55
C PHE A 290 12.73 14.91 10.64
N PHE A 291 12.92 14.60 9.37
CA PHE A 291 11.90 14.56 8.34
C PHE A 291 11.72 13.13 7.84
N ASN A 292 10.49 12.72 7.61
CA ASN A 292 10.17 11.51 6.87
C ASN A 292 9.22 11.82 5.72
N GLY A 293 9.23 10.96 4.73
CA GLY A 293 8.34 11.12 3.61
C GLY A 293 8.19 9.87 2.75
N SER A 294 7.23 9.93 1.87
CA SER A 294 7.01 8.90 0.86
C SER A 294 6.58 9.49 -0.47
N ALA A 295 6.82 8.72 -1.54
CA ALA A 295 6.40 9.09 -2.88
C ALA A 295 5.98 7.86 -3.68
N GLN A 296 5.41 8.07 -4.87
CA GLN A 296 4.86 7.00 -5.70
C GLN A 296 3.82 6.18 -4.93
N ARG A 297 2.87 6.88 -4.35
CA ARG A 297 1.72 6.35 -3.58
C ARG A 297 0.44 7.00 -4.07
N THR A 298 -0.63 6.20 -4.18
CA THR A 298 -1.98 6.66 -4.46
C THR A 298 -2.83 6.56 -3.19
N ILE A 299 -3.60 7.60 -2.91
CA ILE A 299 -4.64 7.59 -1.89
C ILE A 299 -5.99 7.57 -2.62
N MET A 300 -6.83 6.61 -2.26
CA MET A 300 -8.21 6.55 -2.72
C MET A 300 -9.11 7.05 -1.59
N VAL A 301 -9.90 8.07 -1.87
CA VAL A 301 -10.83 8.68 -0.91
C VAL A 301 -12.28 8.25 -1.11
N SER A 302 -12.52 7.26 -1.96
CA SER A 302 -13.84 6.64 -2.12
C SER A 302 -14.34 6.18 -0.76
N GLY A 303 -15.53 6.63 -0.35
CA GLY A 303 -16.07 6.42 0.99
C GLY A 303 -16.04 7.65 1.90
N ILE A 304 -15.58 8.80 1.39
CA ILE A 304 -15.88 10.11 2.01
C ILE A 304 -17.36 10.48 1.85
N MET A 305 -18.07 9.76 1.03
CA MET A 305 -19.48 10.08 0.80
C MET A 305 -20.20 10.18 2.13
N PRO A 306 -20.67 11.34 2.46
CA PRO A 306 -20.80 11.77 3.86
C PRO A 306 -22.08 11.31 4.50
N PHE A 307 -23.03 10.84 3.80
CA PHE A 307 -24.32 10.41 4.31
C PHE A 307 -24.59 8.98 3.84
N ARG A 308 -24.12 8.04 4.63
CA ARG A 308 -24.69 6.71 4.58
C ARG A 308 -25.92 6.74 5.48
N GLY A 309 -27.07 6.92 4.89
CA GLY A 309 -28.35 6.87 5.57
C GLY A 309 -28.78 5.46 5.94
N ASP A 310 -27.82 4.61 6.30
CA ASP A 310 -28.12 3.39 7.02
C ASP A 310 -28.42 3.78 8.47
N ALA A 311 -29.62 3.45 8.92
CA ALA A 311 -30.06 3.66 10.29
C ALA A 311 -29.11 3.02 11.33
N SER A 312 -28.28 2.05 10.92
CA SER A 312 -27.26 1.43 11.77
C SER A 312 -25.93 2.22 11.82
N THR A 313 -25.72 3.18 10.92
CA THR A 313 -24.50 3.99 10.81
C THR A 313 -24.78 5.49 10.66
N GLY A 314 -26.00 5.91 10.94
CA GLY A 314 -26.56 7.25 10.69
C GLY A 314 -25.89 8.43 11.41
N ASP A 315 -24.76 8.22 12.06
CA ASP A 315 -24.08 9.22 12.89
C ASP A 315 -22.93 9.95 12.16
N ARG A 316 -22.78 9.75 10.85
CA ARG A 316 -21.67 10.38 10.10
C ARG A 316 -22.08 11.75 9.57
N ASN A 317 -21.50 12.78 10.17
CA ASN A 317 -21.63 14.15 9.67
C ASN A 317 -20.82 14.35 8.38
N VAL A 318 -21.31 15.27 7.53
CA VAL A 318 -20.57 15.76 6.37
C VAL A 318 -19.36 16.54 6.85
N MET A 319 -18.19 16.23 6.28
CA MET A 319 -16.99 17.01 6.55
C MET A 319 -17.13 18.42 6.00
N GLN A 320 -16.60 19.44 6.71
CA GLN A 320 -16.71 20.84 6.33
C GLN A 320 -16.23 21.12 4.89
N PHE A 321 -15.13 20.49 4.46
CA PHE A 321 -14.56 20.70 3.13
C PHE A 321 -15.42 20.12 2.01
N ILE A 322 -16.26 19.10 2.31
CA ILE A 322 -17.26 18.57 1.38
C ILE A 322 -18.45 19.51 1.32
N ALA A 323 -18.98 19.91 2.49
CA ALA A 323 -20.12 20.81 2.60
C ALA A 323 -19.88 22.17 1.92
N ASN A 324 -18.63 22.59 1.79
CA ASN A 324 -18.26 23.86 1.16
C ASN A 324 -18.21 23.81 -0.35
N ASP A 325 -18.08 22.64 -0.98
CA ASP A 325 -17.86 22.53 -2.43
C ASP A 325 -18.38 21.20 -2.98
N TYR A 326 -19.70 21.00 -2.92
CA TYR A 326 -20.38 19.85 -3.52
C TYR A 326 -21.45 20.33 -4.51
N TRP A 327 -21.76 19.49 -5.48
CA TRP A 327 -22.86 19.74 -6.40
C TRP A 327 -24.21 19.61 -5.68
N SER A 328 -25.12 20.58 -5.91
CA SER A 328 -26.51 20.48 -5.43
C SER A 328 -27.44 21.17 -6.42
N GLU A 329 -28.75 20.85 -6.37
CA GLU A 329 -29.77 21.51 -7.20
C GLU A 329 -29.87 23.02 -6.93
N ALA A 330 -29.57 23.45 -5.71
CA ALA A 330 -29.51 24.87 -5.34
C ALA A 330 -28.25 25.57 -5.87
N ASN A 331 -27.19 24.82 -6.16
CA ASN A 331 -25.93 25.31 -6.73
C ASN A 331 -25.39 24.25 -7.71
N PRO A 332 -25.94 24.20 -8.95
CA PRO A 332 -25.59 23.19 -9.95
C PRO A 332 -24.26 23.51 -10.63
N ASN A 333 -23.17 23.46 -9.86
CA ASN A 333 -21.82 23.69 -10.34
C ASN A 333 -21.21 22.38 -10.89
N PRO A 334 -21.02 22.24 -12.22
CA PRO A 334 -20.40 21.04 -12.81
C PRO A 334 -18.91 20.89 -12.47
N ASP A 335 -18.28 21.95 -11.98
CA ASP A 335 -16.87 21.97 -11.56
C ASP A 335 -16.73 21.80 -10.03
N ALA A 336 -17.82 21.46 -9.31
CA ALA A 336 -17.77 21.19 -7.88
C ALA A 336 -16.78 20.06 -7.59
N LYS A 337 -16.03 20.22 -6.50
CA LYS A 337 -15.01 19.26 -6.09
C LYS A 337 -15.60 17.92 -5.63
N PHE A 338 -16.84 17.93 -5.17
CA PHE A 338 -17.56 16.74 -4.72
C PHE A 338 -18.86 16.57 -5.50
N PRO A 339 -19.23 15.33 -5.83
CA PRO A 339 -20.45 15.06 -6.56
C PRO A 339 -21.69 15.30 -5.68
N ARG A 340 -22.86 15.12 -6.25
CA ARG A 340 -24.14 15.10 -5.57
C ARG A 340 -24.10 14.16 -4.37
N LEU A 341 -24.62 14.63 -3.25
CA LEU A 341 -24.73 13.84 -2.02
C LEU A 341 -26.02 13.00 -2.03
N GLY A 342 -25.99 11.86 -1.35
CA GLY A 342 -27.15 11.00 -1.15
C GLY A 342 -27.25 10.51 0.29
N ILE A 343 -28.43 10.08 0.70
CA ILE A 343 -28.71 9.60 2.05
C ILE A 343 -28.39 8.11 2.17
N THR A 344 -28.64 7.32 1.12
CA THR A 344 -28.41 5.87 1.09
C THR A 344 -27.31 5.48 0.10
N ASP A 345 -26.67 4.34 0.35
CA ASP A 345 -25.66 3.79 -0.56
C ASP A 345 -26.22 3.56 -1.98
N SER A 346 -27.50 3.14 -2.09
CA SER A 346 -28.14 2.94 -3.37
C SER A 346 -28.40 4.23 -4.17
N GLN A 347 -28.46 5.37 -3.50
CA GLN A 347 -28.61 6.67 -4.18
C GLN A 347 -27.29 7.21 -4.74
N VAL A 348 -26.16 6.72 -4.24
CA VAL A 348 -24.82 7.24 -4.57
C VAL A 348 -23.84 6.13 -4.99
N ALA A 349 -24.34 4.95 -5.32
CA ALA A 349 -23.52 3.81 -5.73
C ALA A 349 -22.60 4.19 -6.91
N ASN A 350 -23.13 4.93 -7.89
CA ASN A 350 -22.40 5.47 -9.02
C ASN A 350 -21.20 6.35 -8.58
N ASN A 351 -21.38 7.17 -7.54
CA ASN A 351 -20.35 8.08 -7.04
C ASN A 351 -19.33 7.37 -6.10
N SER A 352 -19.63 6.15 -5.67
CA SER A 352 -18.84 5.43 -4.65
C SER A 352 -17.82 4.48 -5.25
N VAL A 353 -17.80 4.29 -6.57
CA VAL A 353 -16.84 3.38 -7.23
C VAL A 353 -15.45 3.99 -7.30
N ASN A 354 -14.43 3.12 -7.25
CA ASN A 354 -13.06 3.55 -7.44
C ASN A 354 -12.87 4.20 -8.81
N SER A 355 -12.38 5.43 -8.84
CA SER A 355 -12.19 6.18 -10.07
C SER A 355 -11.08 7.21 -9.96
N THR A 356 -10.69 7.78 -11.08
CA THR A 356 -9.74 8.90 -11.10
C THR A 356 -10.26 10.14 -10.37
N TYR A 357 -11.58 10.25 -10.17
CA TYR A 357 -12.19 11.32 -9.39
C TYR A 357 -11.75 11.31 -7.91
N TRP A 358 -11.68 10.13 -7.32
CA TRP A 358 -11.31 9.90 -5.93
C TRP A 358 -9.82 9.63 -5.73
N MET A 359 -9.05 9.67 -6.82
CA MET A 359 -7.64 9.34 -6.79
C MET A 359 -6.77 10.56 -6.50
N HIS A 360 -6.00 10.50 -5.42
CA HIS A 360 -5.07 11.55 -5.02
C HIS A 360 -3.63 11.06 -5.01
N ASN A 361 -2.70 11.99 -5.28
CA ASN A 361 -1.28 11.74 -5.12
C ASN A 361 -0.90 11.78 -3.63
N GLY A 362 -0.57 10.62 -3.07
CA GLY A 362 -0.26 10.42 -1.66
C GLY A 362 1.18 10.73 -1.25
N ARG A 363 1.98 11.40 -2.11
CA ARG A 363 3.33 11.82 -1.72
C ARG A 363 3.29 12.87 -0.62
N PHE A 364 4.23 12.78 0.30
CA PHE A 364 4.37 13.78 1.35
C PHE A 364 5.80 13.87 1.88
N ILE A 365 6.08 14.98 2.54
CA ILE A 365 7.19 15.15 3.47
C ILE A 365 6.63 15.70 4.78
N ARG A 366 7.03 15.11 5.90
CA ARG A 366 6.62 15.50 7.25
C ARG A 366 7.82 15.95 8.06
N PHE A 367 7.71 17.09 8.68
CA PHE A 367 8.59 17.50 9.77
C PHE A 367 8.16 16.73 11.02
N LYS A 368 8.82 15.61 11.24
CA LYS A 368 8.41 14.62 12.23
C LYS A 368 8.78 15.03 13.64
N THR A 369 10.05 15.40 13.85
CA THR A 369 10.53 15.79 15.18
C THR A 369 11.46 17.00 15.11
N LEU A 370 11.39 17.83 16.15
CA LEU A 370 12.35 18.88 16.46
C LEU A 370 12.67 18.81 17.95
N GLU A 371 13.94 18.90 18.29
CA GLU A 371 14.36 19.03 19.68
C GLU A 371 15.43 20.11 19.79
N LEU A 372 15.31 20.94 20.84
CA LEU A 372 16.29 21.95 21.26
C LEU A 372 16.57 21.74 22.72
N GLY A 373 17.82 21.55 23.09
CA GLY A 373 18.25 21.34 24.47
C GLY A 373 19.40 22.25 24.87
N TYR A 374 19.47 22.52 26.15
CA TYR A 374 20.62 23.18 26.79
C TYR A 374 21.03 22.42 28.04
N SER A 375 22.31 22.03 28.10
CA SER A 375 22.90 21.28 29.19
C SER A 375 23.62 22.20 30.19
N PHE A 376 23.08 22.27 31.39
CA PHE A 376 23.76 22.82 32.57
C PHE A 376 24.60 21.72 33.26
N PRO A 377 25.47 22.10 34.24
CA PRO A 377 26.25 21.07 34.92
C PRO A 377 25.45 19.93 35.57
N TYR A 378 24.29 20.26 36.15
CA TYR A 378 23.46 19.32 36.92
C TYR A 378 22.11 18.98 36.25
N CYS A 379 21.74 19.66 35.17
CA CYS A 379 20.48 19.38 34.48
C CYS A 379 20.58 19.72 32.99
N ARG A 380 19.68 19.13 32.20
CA ARG A 380 19.41 19.53 30.82
C ARG A 380 17.96 19.97 30.72
N VAL A 381 17.75 21.15 30.17
CA VAL A 381 16.41 21.65 29.84
C VAL A 381 16.23 21.52 28.34
N TYR A 382 15.08 21.05 27.92
CA TYR A 382 14.79 20.87 26.49
C TYR A 382 13.34 21.15 26.16
N ILE A 383 13.11 21.52 24.91
CA ILE A 383 11.81 21.56 24.26
C ILE A 383 11.86 20.63 23.07
N ASN A 384 10.84 19.78 22.92
CA ASN A 384 10.69 18.98 21.72
C ASN A 384 9.29 19.07 21.16
N GLY A 385 9.17 18.79 19.88
CA GLY A 385 7.90 18.75 19.18
C GLY A 385 7.83 17.59 18.22
N ASP A 386 6.63 16.98 18.12
CA ASP A 386 6.32 15.90 17.18
C ASP A 386 5.23 16.32 16.21
N ASN A 387 5.31 15.82 14.97
CA ASN A 387 4.34 16.06 13.88
C ASN A 387 4.11 17.57 13.63
N LEU A 388 5.18 18.33 13.50
CA LEU A 388 5.13 19.79 13.46
C LEU A 388 4.50 20.34 12.19
N ALA A 389 4.79 19.71 11.04
CA ALA A 389 4.22 20.09 9.74
C ALA A 389 4.19 18.93 8.77
N VAL A 390 3.28 18.97 7.80
CA VAL A 390 3.22 18.04 6.67
C VAL A 390 2.94 18.79 5.38
N TRP A 391 3.70 18.47 4.35
CA TRP A 391 3.53 19.00 3.00
C TRP A 391 3.16 17.85 2.07
N SER A 392 1.99 17.95 1.45
CA SER A 392 1.43 16.97 0.53
C SER A 392 0.52 17.66 -0.49
N PRO A 393 0.38 17.15 -1.71
CA PRO A 393 -0.70 17.54 -2.62
C PRO A 393 -2.08 17.19 -2.08
N PHE A 394 -2.18 16.10 -1.29
CA PHE A 394 -3.41 15.70 -0.61
C PHE A 394 -3.62 16.57 0.63
N LYS A 395 -4.71 17.35 0.65
CA LYS A 395 -5.00 18.33 1.70
C LYS A 395 -6.17 17.96 2.59
N GLU A 396 -6.99 17.01 2.16
CA GLU A 396 -8.24 16.63 2.78
C GLU A 396 -8.02 15.88 4.10
N TRP A 397 -6.91 15.14 4.22
CA TRP A 397 -6.58 14.34 5.39
C TRP A 397 -5.08 14.16 5.55
N ASP A 398 -4.68 13.42 6.58
CA ASP A 398 -3.27 13.08 6.79
C ASP A 398 -2.80 12.06 5.72
N PRO A 399 -1.79 12.40 4.90
CA PRO A 399 -1.36 11.56 3.79
C PRO A 399 -0.61 10.29 4.22
N GLU A 400 -0.16 10.18 5.48
CA GLU A 400 0.54 9.00 5.99
C GLU A 400 -0.43 7.92 6.45
N LEU A 401 -1.61 8.33 6.91
CA LEU A 401 -2.62 7.44 7.45
C LEU A 401 -3.48 6.79 6.37
N SER A 402 -4.17 5.74 6.76
CA SER A 402 -5.31 5.25 5.99
C SER A 402 -6.46 6.26 6.09
N TRP A 403 -7.26 6.34 5.06
CA TRP A 403 -8.50 7.11 5.07
C TRP A 403 -9.37 6.72 6.27
N ASN A 404 -9.94 7.67 6.97
CA ASN A 404 -10.76 7.50 8.19
C ASN A 404 -9.99 7.29 9.51
N ALA A 405 -8.65 7.15 9.49
CA ALA A 405 -7.89 7.07 10.74
C ALA A 405 -7.85 8.41 11.45
N TYR A 406 -7.82 8.39 12.79
CA TYR A 406 -7.70 9.61 13.57
C TYR A 406 -6.39 10.34 13.20
N PRO A 407 -6.43 11.66 12.91
CA PRO A 407 -5.26 12.41 12.49
C PRO A 407 -4.14 12.39 13.53
N LEU A 408 -2.90 12.41 13.04
CA LEU A 408 -1.73 12.52 13.91
C LEU A 408 -1.73 13.86 14.64
N GLN A 409 -1.58 13.81 15.96
CA GLN A 409 -1.54 14.99 16.80
C GLN A 409 -0.17 15.67 16.72
N ARG A 410 -0.19 17.00 16.75
CA ARG A 410 1.01 17.80 17.03
C ARG A 410 1.20 17.87 18.53
N THR A 411 2.38 17.49 18.99
CA THR A 411 2.72 17.53 20.41
C THR A 411 3.94 18.42 20.64
N ILE A 412 3.89 19.23 21.65
CA ILE A 412 5.04 20.05 22.10
C ILE A 412 5.23 19.78 23.60
N ASN A 413 6.45 19.39 23.97
CA ASN A 413 6.82 19.09 25.34
C ASN A 413 7.98 19.98 25.78
N ILE A 414 7.97 20.36 27.07
CA ILE A 414 9.11 20.96 27.73
C ILE A 414 9.52 19.99 28.83
N GLY A 415 10.82 19.71 28.93
CA GLY A 415 11.32 18.73 29.89
C GLY A 415 12.62 19.17 30.56
N VAL A 416 12.85 18.59 31.72
CA VAL A 416 14.09 18.75 32.50
C VAL A 416 14.62 17.37 32.84
N GLN A 417 15.89 17.12 32.52
CA GLN A 417 16.62 15.92 32.89
C GLN A 417 17.65 16.28 33.95
N LEU A 418 17.56 15.67 35.11
CA LEU A 418 18.53 15.88 36.20
C LEU A 418 19.69 14.89 36.06
N LYS A 419 20.91 15.36 36.31
CA LYS A 419 22.13 14.52 36.29
C LYS A 419 22.61 14.45 37.74
N PHE A 420 22.61 13.23 38.29
CA PHE A 420 23.06 12.95 39.68
C PHE A 420 24.47 12.38 39.65
#